data_d5e42f4a5881ef68f32f84e9558afa8c
#
_entry.id   d5e42f4a5881ef68f32f84e9558afa8c
#
_cell.length_a   1.000
_cell.length_b   1.000
_cell.length_c   1.000
_cell.angle_alpha   90.00
_cell.angle_beta   90.00
_cell.angle_gamma   90.00
#
_symmetry.space_group_name_H-M   'P 1'
#
loop_
_entity.id
_entity.type
_entity.pdbx_description
1 polymer ?
#
loop_
_entity_poly.entity_id
_entity_poly.type
_entity_poly.pdbx_seq_one_letter_code
_entity_poly.pdbx_strand_id
1 'polypeptide(L)'
;MANNDLLELLNNMDKEPEIPSSPHERVLFIDGLNLFFRNFAMLNIVNQQGVHVGGLGGFIRSLGTLINAIQPTSMYIIFDGENSSMNRKNVLSEYKAGRHQSRITNWEIFENVGDEHDAKLDQIVRLIDYLKCLPVKTIALDKVEADDIIAHLATKITQDNDNSRAFIVSSDKDFIQLTSNKICVYRPIEKDYYTPETVVNKFKVLPENFILYKVLMGDASDKVPGIKGLGEKKLHKLFPELNERKLTLDDIIEIAGEKHKEHVIYSRVVFEEGNLRKNYKIMDLHNPMIDELEKNYLNEQIEVNPPVLNPKAFLTFYQEDGLRHLIKNPEFWVNNQFQSLNSYINDSK
;
A
#
# COMPACT_ATOMS: atom_id res chain seq x y z
N MET A 1 13.16 9.21 17.42
CA MET A 1 13.19 10.22 16.35
C MET A 1 11.97 10.12 15.42
N ALA A 2 11.57 8.94 14.92
CA ALA A 2 10.42 8.82 14.00
C ALA A 2 9.04 9.26 14.56
N ASN A 3 8.82 9.25 15.87
CA ASN A 3 7.55 9.68 16.45
C ASN A 3 7.36 11.22 16.46
N ASN A 4 8.46 11.98 16.50
CA ASN A 4 8.35 13.44 16.49
C ASN A 4 8.02 13.98 15.10
N ASP A 5 8.54 13.35 14.06
CA ASP A 5 8.34 13.80 12.68
C ASP A 5 6.88 13.58 12.23
N LEU A 6 6.21 12.51 12.73
CA LEU A 6 4.79 12.31 12.46
C LEU A 6 3.89 13.30 13.20
N LEU A 7 4.23 13.60 14.46
CA LEU A 7 3.54 14.62 15.24
C LEU A 7 3.74 16.02 14.66
N GLU A 8 4.93 16.32 14.12
CA GLU A 8 5.17 17.57 13.38
C GLU A 8 4.38 17.63 12.07
N LEU A 9 4.30 16.53 11.32
CA LEU A 9 3.45 16.43 10.13
C LEU A 9 1.97 16.64 10.47
N LEU A 10 1.49 16.05 11.55
CA LEU A 10 0.12 16.23 12.04
C LEU A 10 -0.12 17.64 12.59
N ASN A 11 0.87 18.25 13.22
CA ASN A 11 0.80 19.62 13.75
C ASN A 11 0.97 20.70 12.66
N ASN A 12 1.72 20.44 11.61
CA ASN A 12 1.85 21.32 10.44
C ASN A 12 0.62 21.29 9.51
N MET A 13 -0.34 20.42 9.76
CA MET A 13 -1.63 20.37 9.06
C MET A 13 -2.71 21.23 9.76
N ASP A 14 -2.32 22.33 10.44
CA ASP A 14 -3.15 23.34 11.10
C ASP A 14 -4.35 22.82 11.89
N LYS A 15 -4.20 22.76 13.20
CA LYS A 15 -5.10 22.93 14.35
C LYS A 15 -4.80 21.94 15.47
N GLU A 16 -5.05 22.35 16.70
CA GLU A 16 -5.00 21.49 17.89
C GLU A 16 -5.64 20.14 17.63
N PRO A 17 -5.12 19.04 18.20
CA PRO A 17 -5.67 17.70 17.97
C PRO A 17 -7.09 17.64 18.58
N GLU A 18 -8.08 18.06 17.81
CA GLU A 18 -9.46 17.72 18.12
C GLU A 18 -9.56 16.20 18.15
N ILE A 19 -10.18 15.66 19.21
CA ILE A 19 -10.48 14.22 19.28
C ILE A 19 -11.34 13.91 18.07
N PRO A 20 -10.92 12.99 17.19
CA PRO A 20 -11.67 12.68 15.98
C PRO A 20 -13.10 12.29 16.34
N SER A 21 -14.06 12.87 15.63
CA SER A 21 -15.49 12.69 15.88
C SER A 21 -16.13 11.67 14.91
N SER A 22 -15.39 11.27 13.88
CA SER A 22 -15.87 10.41 12.79
C SER A 22 -14.91 9.23 12.52
N PRO A 23 -15.44 8.04 12.18
CA PRO A 23 -14.62 6.91 11.75
C PRO A 23 -13.82 7.17 10.47
N HIS A 24 -14.09 8.24 9.75
CA HIS A 24 -13.43 8.55 8.48
C HIS A 24 -12.40 9.68 8.56
N GLU A 25 -12.07 10.19 9.75
CA GLU A 25 -11.13 11.31 9.88
C GLU A 25 -9.67 10.90 9.66
N ARG A 26 -9.24 9.77 10.24
CA ARG A 26 -7.88 9.22 10.05
C ARG A 26 -7.98 7.77 9.64
N VAL A 27 -7.96 7.53 8.34
CA VAL A 27 -8.18 6.21 7.77
C VAL A 27 -6.84 5.57 7.41
N LEU A 28 -6.60 4.40 7.98
CA LEU A 28 -5.38 3.62 7.72
C LEU A 28 -5.66 2.50 6.73
N PHE A 29 -4.97 2.52 5.60
CA PHE A 29 -4.98 1.46 4.59
C PHE A 29 -3.69 0.66 4.65
N ILE A 30 -3.80 -0.65 4.72
CA ILE A 30 -2.66 -1.57 4.73
C ILE A 30 -2.75 -2.51 3.54
N ASP A 31 -1.72 -2.49 2.71
CA ASP A 31 -1.48 -3.53 1.73
C ASP A 31 -1.09 -4.81 2.48
N GLY A 32 -2.06 -5.74 2.59
CA GLY A 32 -1.97 -6.89 3.47
C GLY A 32 -0.86 -7.86 3.08
N LEU A 33 -0.76 -8.21 1.78
CA LEU A 33 0.28 -9.12 1.32
C LEU A 33 1.67 -8.49 1.37
N ASN A 34 1.79 -7.21 1.03
CA ASN A 34 3.07 -6.49 1.10
C ASN A 34 3.62 -6.48 2.54
N LEU A 35 2.77 -6.13 3.52
CA LEU A 35 3.16 -6.12 4.92
C LEU A 35 3.46 -7.54 5.43
N PHE A 36 2.64 -8.54 5.07
CA PHE A 36 2.84 -9.93 5.46
C PHE A 36 4.14 -10.51 4.93
N PHE A 37 4.37 -10.45 3.62
CA PHE A 37 5.57 -11.03 3.00
C PHE A 37 6.85 -10.37 3.48
N ARG A 38 6.81 -9.07 3.73
CA ARG A 38 7.94 -8.37 4.33
C ARG A 38 8.27 -8.91 5.72
N ASN A 39 7.28 -9.07 6.58
CA ASN A 39 7.50 -9.62 7.93
C ASN A 39 7.96 -11.08 7.84
N PHE A 40 7.36 -11.88 6.97
CA PHE A 40 7.73 -13.27 6.76
C PHE A 40 9.20 -13.43 6.35
N ALA A 41 9.65 -12.61 5.41
CA ALA A 41 11.02 -12.68 4.90
C ALA A 41 12.09 -12.14 5.86
N MET A 42 11.71 -11.18 6.72
CA MET A 42 12.68 -10.44 7.55
C MET A 42 12.74 -10.91 9.01
N LEU A 43 11.73 -11.65 9.47
CA LEU A 43 11.62 -12.02 10.88
C LEU A 43 11.71 -13.53 11.07
N ASN A 44 12.84 -13.99 11.59
CA ASN A 44 13.10 -15.39 11.92
C ASN A 44 12.50 -15.79 13.28
N ILE A 45 11.20 -15.44 13.45
CA ILE A 45 10.48 -15.73 14.68
C ILE A 45 9.90 -17.14 14.58
N VAL A 46 10.22 -17.97 15.57
CA VAL A 46 9.62 -19.29 15.73
C VAL A 46 8.74 -19.31 16.99
N ASN A 47 7.66 -20.07 16.96
CA ASN A 47 6.81 -20.28 18.12
C ASN A 47 7.43 -21.28 19.10
N GLN A 48 6.70 -21.60 20.19
CA GLN A 48 7.19 -22.55 21.21
C GLN A 48 7.39 -23.98 20.67
N GLN A 49 6.77 -24.32 19.55
CA GLN A 49 6.91 -25.60 18.86
C GLN A 49 8.03 -25.59 17.79
N GLY A 50 8.75 -24.50 17.63
CA GLY A 50 9.81 -24.35 16.64
C GLY A 50 9.29 -24.05 15.22
N VAL A 51 7.99 -23.76 15.06
CA VAL A 51 7.39 -23.42 13.77
C VAL A 51 7.61 -21.94 13.49
N HIS A 52 8.01 -21.60 12.26
CA HIS A 52 8.16 -20.21 11.83
C HIS A 52 6.81 -19.49 11.82
N VAL A 53 6.77 -18.34 12.49
CA VAL A 53 5.57 -17.48 12.62
C VAL A 53 5.89 -16.00 12.37
N GLY A 54 6.99 -15.72 11.65
CA GLY A 54 7.46 -14.36 11.42
C GLY A 54 6.49 -13.49 10.64
N GLY A 55 5.79 -14.06 9.67
CA GLY A 55 4.75 -13.36 8.91
C GLY A 55 3.57 -12.95 9.79
N LEU A 56 2.97 -13.93 10.45
CA LEU A 56 1.81 -13.74 11.34
C LEU A 56 2.15 -12.83 12.53
N GLY A 57 3.17 -13.20 13.30
CA GLY A 57 3.53 -12.46 14.52
C GLY A 57 4.05 -11.06 14.22
N GLY A 58 4.83 -10.92 13.14
CA GLY A 58 5.33 -9.63 12.68
C GLY A 58 4.19 -8.72 12.19
N PHE A 59 3.22 -9.26 11.48
CA PHE A 59 2.04 -8.53 11.05
C PHE A 59 1.26 -7.98 12.24
N ILE A 60 0.89 -8.84 13.20
CA ILE A 60 0.16 -8.45 14.42
C ILE A 60 0.91 -7.32 15.16
N ARG A 61 2.22 -7.46 15.38
CA ARG A 61 3.03 -6.41 16.02
C ARG A 61 3.05 -5.11 15.22
N SER A 62 3.08 -5.21 13.89
CA SER A 62 3.05 -4.04 13.01
C SER A 62 1.76 -3.27 13.14
N LEU A 63 0.60 -3.95 13.28
CA LEU A 63 -0.68 -3.28 13.52
C LEU A 63 -0.61 -2.39 14.76
N GLY A 64 -0.14 -2.91 15.91
CA GLY A 64 -0.01 -2.11 17.12
C GLY A 64 0.93 -0.92 16.97
N THR A 65 2.04 -1.08 16.25
CA THR A 65 2.97 0.00 15.98
C THR A 65 2.34 1.09 15.12
N LEU A 66 1.59 0.71 14.08
CA LEU A 66 0.91 1.63 13.18
C LEU A 66 -0.24 2.36 13.88
N ILE A 67 -1.02 1.66 14.71
CA ILE A 67 -2.09 2.27 15.51
C ILE A 67 -1.50 3.34 16.44
N ASN A 68 -0.41 3.03 17.14
CA ASN A 68 0.23 4.00 18.03
C ASN A 68 0.80 5.20 17.29
N ALA A 69 1.34 5.00 16.10
CA ALA A 69 1.95 6.07 15.32
C ALA A 69 0.92 6.98 14.65
N ILE A 70 -0.16 6.40 14.09
CA ILE A 70 -1.13 7.11 13.26
C ILE A 70 -2.39 7.48 14.04
N GLN A 71 -2.71 6.72 15.09
CA GLN A 71 -3.97 6.83 15.84
C GLN A 71 -5.20 6.86 14.93
N PRO A 72 -5.39 5.81 14.10
CA PRO A 72 -6.44 5.80 13.12
C PRO A 72 -7.82 5.72 13.75
N THR A 73 -8.82 6.30 13.08
CA THR A 73 -10.23 6.18 13.42
C THR A 73 -10.89 4.99 12.75
N SER A 74 -10.33 4.52 11.63
CA SER A 74 -10.69 3.27 10.97
C SER A 74 -9.46 2.65 10.28
N MET A 75 -9.50 1.33 10.10
CA MET A 75 -8.41 0.57 9.49
C MET A 75 -8.96 -0.40 8.46
N TYR A 76 -8.34 -0.37 7.28
CA TYR A 76 -8.61 -1.28 6.18
C TYR A 76 -7.37 -2.10 5.88
N ILE A 77 -7.53 -3.42 5.83
CA ILE A 77 -6.49 -4.37 5.43
C ILE A 77 -6.93 -4.99 4.12
N ILE A 78 -6.22 -4.68 3.05
CA ILE A 78 -6.62 -5.06 1.71
C ILE A 78 -5.68 -6.16 1.21
N PHE A 79 -6.27 -7.20 0.63
CA PHE A 79 -5.55 -8.30 0.00
C PHE A 79 -5.87 -8.37 -1.48
N ASP A 80 -4.91 -8.87 -2.26
CA ASP A 80 -5.16 -9.24 -3.65
C ASP A 80 -6.23 -10.33 -3.72
N GLY A 81 -7.16 -10.18 -4.63
CA GLY A 81 -8.13 -11.22 -4.93
C GLY A 81 -7.56 -12.34 -5.82
N GLU A 82 -8.34 -13.37 -6.04
CA GLU A 82 -7.97 -14.43 -6.97
C GLU A 82 -7.82 -13.87 -8.38
N ASN A 83 -6.75 -14.28 -9.08
CA ASN A 83 -6.45 -13.77 -10.44
C ASN A 83 -6.34 -12.23 -10.54
N SER A 84 -5.94 -11.55 -9.48
CA SER A 84 -5.91 -10.07 -9.36
C SER A 84 -5.20 -9.36 -10.52
N SER A 85 -4.10 -9.90 -11.03
CA SER A 85 -3.33 -9.30 -12.13
C SER A 85 -3.93 -9.50 -13.53
N MET A 86 -5.13 -10.13 -13.65
CA MET A 86 -5.72 -10.49 -14.94
C MET A 86 -6.02 -9.25 -15.81
N ASN A 87 -6.58 -8.20 -15.22
CA ASN A 87 -6.93 -6.99 -15.94
C ASN A 87 -5.69 -6.31 -16.55
N ARG A 88 -4.58 -6.23 -15.80
CA ARG A 88 -3.33 -5.68 -16.29
C ARG A 88 -2.67 -6.57 -17.34
N LYS A 89 -2.72 -7.90 -17.18
CA LYS A 89 -2.21 -8.86 -18.18
C LYS A 89 -2.95 -8.81 -19.51
N ASN A 90 -4.24 -8.45 -19.51
CA ASN A 90 -4.99 -8.23 -20.75
C ASN A 90 -4.47 -7.02 -21.55
N VAL A 91 -3.83 -6.06 -20.89
CA VAL A 91 -3.22 -4.88 -21.54
C VAL A 91 -1.74 -5.13 -21.89
N LEU A 92 -1.00 -5.79 -20.97
CA LEU A 92 0.41 -6.12 -21.11
C LEU A 92 0.62 -7.57 -20.65
N SER A 93 0.72 -8.51 -21.58
CA SER A 93 0.83 -9.96 -21.31
C SER A 93 2.02 -10.32 -20.41
N GLU A 94 3.10 -9.57 -20.51
CA GLU A 94 4.32 -9.77 -19.70
C GLU A 94 4.22 -9.22 -18.27
N TYR A 95 3.14 -8.52 -17.93
CA TYR A 95 2.94 -7.94 -16.60
C TYR A 95 3.07 -9.01 -15.52
N LYS A 96 3.97 -8.76 -14.55
CA LYS A 96 4.30 -9.68 -13.45
C LYS A 96 4.67 -11.12 -13.92
N ALA A 97 5.04 -11.31 -15.21
CA ALA A 97 5.41 -12.64 -15.72
C ALA A 97 6.67 -13.18 -15.01
N GLY A 98 6.62 -14.45 -14.59
CA GLY A 98 7.72 -15.12 -13.89
C GLY A 98 7.88 -14.74 -12.40
N ARG A 99 7.00 -13.95 -11.81
CA ARG A 99 6.99 -13.78 -10.34
C ARG A 99 6.77 -15.10 -9.59
N HIS A 100 6.14 -16.09 -10.24
CA HIS A 100 5.95 -17.44 -9.71
C HIS A 100 7.22 -18.32 -9.78
N GLN A 101 8.36 -17.82 -10.28
CA GLN A 101 9.63 -18.53 -10.09
C GLN A 101 10.02 -18.39 -8.60
N SER A 102 9.50 -19.32 -7.84
CA SER A 102 9.58 -19.38 -6.40
C SER A 102 11.03 -19.44 -5.97
N ARG A 103 11.50 -18.36 -5.37
CA ARG A 103 12.77 -18.35 -4.64
C ARG A 103 12.45 -18.42 -3.17
N ILE A 104 13.24 -19.16 -2.42
CA ILE A 104 13.20 -19.09 -0.96
C ILE A 104 13.50 -17.64 -0.58
N THR A 105 12.60 -17.02 0.19
CA THR A 105 12.73 -15.64 0.67
C THR A 105 13.32 -15.58 2.07
N ASN A 106 13.10 -16.64 2.87
CA ASN A 106 13.66 -16.82 4.20
C ASN A 106 14.51 -18.10 4.24
N TRP A 107 15.68 -18.05 3.60
CA TRP A 107 16.64 -19.16 3.50
C TRP A 107 17.31 -19.55 4.82
N GLU A 108 17.19 -18.74 5.88
CA GLU A 108 17.68 -19.09 7.22
C GLU A 108 16.77 -20.09 7.92
N ILE A 109 15.51 -20.17 7.52
CA ILE A 109 14.48 -21.05 8.11
C ILE A 109 14.10 -22.20 7.18
N PHE A 110 14.00 -21.95 5.88
CA PHE A 110 13.48 -22.92 4.92
C PHE A 110 14.56 -23.44 3.99
N GLU A 111 14.59 -24.74 3.78
CA GLU A 111 15.54 -25.44 2.87
C GLU A 111 14.95 -25.62 1.47
N ASN A 112 13.62 -25.65 1.33
CA ASN A 112 12.95 -25.78 0.04
C ASN A 112 11.76 -24.82 -0.12
N VAL A 113 11.40 -24.62 -1.37
CA VAL A 113 10.34 -23.66 -1.76
C VAL A 113 8.95 -24.13 -1.32
N GLY A 114 8.72 -25.45 -1.30
CA GLY A 114 7.42 -26.03 -0.94
C GLY A 114 7.07 -25.74 0.51
N ASP A 115 7.98 -26.05 1.43
CA ASP A 115 7.78 -25.84 2.87
C ASP A 115 7.59 -24.34 3.19
N GLU A 116 8.36 -23.47 2.51
CA GLU A 116 8.17 -22.01 2.65
C GLU A 116 6.82 -21.56 2.13
N HIS A 117 6.36 -22.11 1.02
CA HIS A 117 5.05 -21.80 0.44
C HIS A 117 3.91 -22.23 1.37
N ASP A 118 3.95 -23.44 1.87
CA ASP A 118 2.94 -23.97 2.79
C ASP A 118 2.90 -23.15 4.09
N ALA A 119 4.07 -22.83 4.65
CA ALA A 119 4.15 -21.97 5.82
C ALA A 119 3.59 -20.55 5.60
N LYS A 120 3.74 -20.00 4.39
CA LYS A 120 3.11 -18.70 4.02
C LYS A 120 1.60 -18.81 4.00
N LEU A 121 1.07 -19.86 3.35
CA LEU A 121 -0.38 -20.07 3.24
C LEU A 121 -1.02 -20.28 4.62
N ASP A 122 -0.44 -21.15 5.44
CA ASP A 122 -0.95 -21.44 6.79
C ASP A 122 -1.00 -20.16 7.63
N GLN A 123 0.06 -19.33 7.59
CA GLN A 123 0.11 -18.08 8.33
C GLN A 123 -0.87 -17.04 7.80
N ILE A 124 -1.11 -16.97 6.47
CA ILE A 124 -2.10 -16.05 5.89
C ILE A 124 -3.51 -16.47 6.31
N VAL A 125 -3.85 -17.75 6.20
CA VAL A 125 -5.16 -18.27 6.64
C VAL A 125 -5.38 -17.94 8.11
N ARG A 126 -4.39 -18.20 8.94
CA ARG A 126 -4.47 -17.92 10.37
C ARG A 126 -4.56 -16.41 10.67
N LEU A 127 -3.85 -15.59 9.91
CA LEU A 127 -3.94 -14.13 10.01
C LEU A 127 -5.38 -13.62 9.79
N ILE A 128 -6.08 -14.17 8.80
CA ILE A 128 -7.49 -13.81 8.54
C ILE A 128 -8.37 -14.10 9.76
N ASP A 129 -8.13 -15.20 10.48
CA ASP A 129 -8.89 -15.49 11.70
C ASP A 129 -8.63 -14.46 12.81
N TYR A 130 -7.37 -14.02 12.98
CA TYR A 130 -7.06 -12.91 13.90
C TYR A 130 -7.77 -11.63 13.49
N LEU A 131 -7.77 -11.29 12.20
CA LEU A 131 -8.39 -10.07 11.70
C LEU A 131 -9.91 -10.03 11.96
N LYS A 132 -10.59 -11.18 11.87
CA LYS A 132 -12.00 -11.31 12.23
C LYS A 132 -12.31 -11.00 13.70
N CYS A 133 -11.31 -11.02 14.57
CA CYS A 133 -11.43 -10.71 15.99
C CYS A 133 -11.13 -9.23 16.32
N LEU A 134 -10.68 -8.47 15.34
CA LEU A 134 -10.21 -7.10 15.50
C LEU A 134 -11.16 -6.11 14.81
N PRO A 135 -11.26 -4.85 15.30
CA PRO A 135 -12.10 -3.81 14.71
C PRO A 135 -11.45 -3.24 13.44
N VAL A 136 -11.22 -4.10 12.45
CA VAL A 136 -10.58 -3.76 11.17
C VAL A 136 -11.41 -4.29 10.01
N LYS A 137 -11.47 -3.57 8.91
CA LYS A 137 -12.13 -4.01 7.69
C LYS A 137 -11.13 -4.79 6.83
N THR A 138 -11.50 -6.00 6.43
CA THR A 138 -10.68 -6.83 5.55
C THR A 138 -11.38 -6.95 4.20
N ILE A 139 -10.72 -6.56 3.11
CA ILE A 139 -11.30 -6.54 1.76
C ILE A 139 -10.36 -7.26 0.79
N ALA A 140 -10.96 -8.10 -0.06
CA ALA A 140 -10.35 -8.68 -1.23
C ALA A 140 -11.42 -8.82 -2.31
N LEU A 141 -11.09 -8.53 -3.57
CA LEU A 141 -11.98 -8.72 -4.72
C LEU A 141 -11.29 -9.54 -5.79
N ASP A 142 -11.97 -10.56 -6.31
CA ASP A 142 -11.44 -11.38 -7.39
C ASP A 142 -11.13 -10.53 -8.63
N LYS A 143 -10.01 -10.81 -9.27
CA LYS A 143 -9.48 -10.11 -10.45
C LYS A 143 -9.07 -8.64 -10.21
N VAL A 144 -9.07 -8.18 -8.96
CA VAL A 144 -8.67 -6.83 -8.59
C VAL A 144 -7.42 -6.88 -7.71
N GLU A 145 -6.44 -6.06 -8.00
CA GLU A 145 -5.24 -5.91 -7.17
C GLU A 145 -5.53 -5.03 -5.95
N ALA A 146 -4.85 -5.30 -4.85
CA ALA A 146 -5.02 -4.56 -3.60
C ALA A 146 -4.75 -3.06 -3.77
N ASP A 147 -3.79 -2.69 -4.63
CA ASP A 147 -3.46 -1.30 -4.91
C ASP A 147 -4.60 -0.54 -5.59
N ASP A 148 -5.37 -1.18 -6.49
CA ASP A 148 -6.56 -0.57 -7.11
C ASP A 148 -7.65 -0.30 -6.05
N ILE A 149 -7.88 -1.26 -5.15
CA ILE A 149 -8.87 -1.12 -4.06
C ILE A 149 -8.45 0.00 -3.11
N ILE A 150 -7.18 0.01 -2.68
CA ILE A 150 -6.64 1.05 -1.78
C ILE A 150 -6.75 2.42 -2.43
N ALA A 151 -6.36 2.54 -3.70
CA ALA A 151 -6.41 3.79 -4.43
C ALA A 151 -7.83 4.35 -4.51
N HIS A 152 -8.81 3.49 -4.86
CA HIS A 152 -10.22 3.87 -4.92
C HIS A 152 -10.73 4.35 -3.56
N LEU A 153 -10.59 3.54 -2.51
CA LEU A 153 -11.13 3.85 -1.19
C LEU A 153 -10.46 5.08 -0.56
N ALA A 154 -9.13 5.20 -0.65
CA ALA A 154 -8.41 6.34 -0.10
C ALA A 154 -8.82 7.65 -0.79
N THR A 155 -8.95 7.62 -2.12
CA THR A 155 -9.39 8.77 -2.90
C THR A 155 -10.85 9.12 -2.58
N LYS A 156 -11.75 8.15 -2.58
CA LYS A 156 -13.19 8.35 -2.32
C LYS A 156 -13.42 8.96 -0.94
N ILE A 157 -12.87 8.37 0.12
CA ILE A 157 -13.07 8.85 1.50
C ILE A 157 -12.51 10.27 1.68
N THR A 158 -11.36 10.58 1.09
CA THR A 158 -10.74 11.91 1.21
C THR A 158 -11.39 12.97 0.33
N GLN A 159 -12.10 12.58 -0.72
CA GLN A 159 -12.92 13.49 -1.54
C GLN A 159 -14.27 13.79 -0.90
N ASP A 160 -14.92 12.79 -0.34
CA ASP A 160 -16.26 12.92 0.24
C ASP A 160 -16.27 13.72 1.55
N ASN A 161 -15.14 13.77 2.27
CA ASN A 161 -15.04 14.48 3.53
C ASN A 161 -13.75 15.31 3.60
N ASP A 162 -13.89 16.62 3.79
CA ASP A 162 -12.76 17.54 3.86
C ASP A 162 -11.84 17.31 5.06
N ASN A 163 -12.38 16.79 6.15
CA ASN A 163 -11.62 16.48 7.36
C ASN A 163 -10.90 15.13 7.29
N SER A 164 -11.18 14.29 6.29
CA SER A 164 -10.57 12.97 6.16
C SER A 164 -9.12 13.06 5.72
N ARG A 165 -8.31 12.17 6.31
CA ARG A 165 -6.91 11.94 5.95
C ARG A 165 -6.71 10.43 5.78
N ALA A 166 -6.06 10.03 4.71
CA ALA A 166 -5.71 8.64 4.42
C ALA A 166 -4.21 8.40 4.59
N PHE A 167 -3.88 7.31 5.26
CA PHE A 167 -2.52 6.82 5.45
C PHE A 167 -2.41 5.46 4.80
N ILE A 168 -1.60 5.35 3.74
CA ILE A 168 -1.37 4.11 3.01
C ILE A 168 -0.05 3.50 3.47
N VAL A 169 -0.08 2.26 3.93
CA VAL A 169 1.10 1.51 4.37
C VAL A 169 1.43 0.45 3.33
N SER A 170 2.43 0.72 2.52
CA SER A 170 2.98 -0.23 1.54
C SER A 170 4.42 0.11 1.20
N SER A 171 5.19 -0.90 0.79
CA SER A 171 6.53 -0.71 0.20
C SER A 171 6.47 -0.41 -1.30
N ASP A 172 5.29 -0.47 -1.91
CA ASP A 172 5.12 -0.18 -3.32
C ASP A 172 5.22 1.32 -3.60
N LYS A 173 6.02 1.68 -4.60
CA LYS A 173 6.20 3.06 -5.04
C LYS A 173 5.01 3.58 -5.83
N ASP A 174 4.15 2.70 -6.33
CA ASP A 174 3.02 3.11 -7.14
C ASP A 174 2.03 3.98 -6.37
N PHE A 175 1.91 3.74 -5.06
CA PHE A 175 1.10 4.60 -4.19
C PHE A 175 1.61 6.04 -4.05
N ILE A 176 2.89 6.33 -4.37
CA ILE A 176 3.44 7.69 -4.25
C ILE A 176 2.69 8.68 -5.14
N GLN A 177 2.15 8.25 -6.28
CA GLN A 177 1.33 9.08 -7.15
C GLN A 177 0.06 9.62 -6.48
N LEU A 178 -0.44 8.94 -5.42
CA LEU A 178 -1.64 9.35 -4.70
C LEU A 178 -1.37 10.38 -3.61
N THR A 179 -0.10 10.70 -3.32
CA THR A 179 0.23 11.64 -2.25
C THR A 179 -0.36 13.01 -2.51
N SER A 180 -0.99 13.55 -1.49
CA SER A 180 -1.66 14.86 -1.51
C SER A 180 -1.69 15.45 -0.11
N ASN A 181 -2.32 16.61 0.07
CA ASN A 181 -2.54 17.18 1.40
C ASN A 181 -3.44 16.31 2.30
N LYS A 182 -4.16 15.34 1.70
CA LYS A 182 -5.07 14.44 2.41
C LYS A 182 -4.60 12.98 2.42
N ILE A 183 -3.67 12.59 1.55
CA ILE A 183 -3.17 11.21 1.41
C ILE A 183 -1.66 11.19 1.63
N CYS A 184 -1.23 10.39 2.62
CA CYS A 184 0.17 10.15 2.95
C CYS A 184 0.52 8.68 2.77
N VAL A 185 1.70 8.38 2.22
CA VAL A 185 2.19 7.00 2.07
C VAL A 185 3.32 6.75 3.04
N TYR A 186 3.15 5.78 3.93
CA TYR A 186 4.21 5.28 4.79
C TYR A 186 4.86 4.05 4.17
N ARG A 187 6.16 4.12 3.95
CA ARG A 187 6.95 3.03 3.40
C ARG A 187 7.77 2.35 4.50
N PRO A 188 7.35 1.14 4.94
CA PRO A 188 7.95 0.48 6.10
C PRO A 188 9.42 0.10 5.94
N ILE A 189 9.90 -0.11 4.70
CA ILE A 189 11.31 -0.45 4.43
C ILE A 189 12.21 0.74 4.73
N GLU A 190 11.87 1.91 4.20
CA GLU A 190 12.61 3.15 4.42
C GLU A 190 12.29 3.78 5.78
N LYS A 191 11.21 3.34 6.43
CA LYS A 191 10.66 3.95 7.65
C LYS A 191 10.37 5.45 7.46
N ASP A 192 9.81 5.79 6.31
CA ASP A 192 9.67 7.16 5.85
C ASP A 192 8.26 7.43 5.35
N TYR A 193 7.83 8.68 5.53
CA TYR A 193 6.54 9.16 5.10
C TYR A 193 6.70 9.97 3.81
N TYR A 194 5.89 9.64 2.83
CA TYR A 194 5.82 10.34 1.56
C TYR A 194 4.62 11.26 1.56
N THR A 195 4.90 12.54 1.66
CA THR A 195 4.01 13.67 1.47
C THR A 195 4.35 14.35 0.15
N PRO A 196 3.54 15.30 -0.35
CA PRO A 196 3.91 16.08 -1.54
C PRO A 196 5.31 16.66 -1.48
N GLU A 197 5.69 17.25 -0.35
CA GLU A 197 7.02 17.82 -0.15
C GLU A 197 8.12 16.75 -0.21
N THR A 198 7.93 15.63 0.47
CA THR A 198 8.90 14.51 0.45
C THR A 198 9.09 13.96 -0.96
N VAL A 199 8.02 13.86 -1.76
CA VAL A 199 8.07 13.41 -3.16
C VAL A 199 8.91 14.36 -4.00
N VAL A 200 8.63 15.67 -3.93
CA VAL A 200 9.42 16.70 -4.64
C VAL A 200 10.88 16.65 -4.21
N ASN A 201 11.15 16.57 -2.91
CA ASN A 201 12.51 16.55 -2.38
C ASN A 201 13.32 15.34 -2.84
N LYS A 202 12.70 14.16 -2.87
CA LYS A 202 13.38 12.90 -3.22
C LYS A 202 13.45 12.65 -4.72
N PHE A 203 12.34 12.84 -5.44
CA PHE A 203 12.23 12.47 -6.84
C PHE A 203 12.35 13.66 -7.80
N LYS A 204 12.36 14.90 -7.31
CA LYS A 204 12.36 16.11 -8.15
C LYS A 204 11.25 16.10 -9.21
N VAL A 205 10.07 15.63 -8.78
CA VAL A 205 8.86 15.50 -9.60
C VAL A 205 7.67 15.86 -8.73
N LEU A 206 6.70 16.61 -9.25
CA LEU A 206 5.45 16.86 -8.54
C LEU A 206 4.68 15.55 -8.31
N PRO A 207 3.98 15.39 -7.20
CA PRO A 207 3.17 14.17 -6.93
C PRO A 207 2.23 13.81 -8.08
N GLU A 208 1.57 14.80 -8.67
CA GLU A 208 0.64 14.64 -9.78
C GLU A 208 1.31 14.12 -11.07
N ASN A 209 2.63 14.30 -11.18
CA ASN A 209 3.45 13.83 -12.30
C ASN A 209 4.18 12.52 -11.98
N PHE A 210 4.01 11.97 -10.77
CA PHE A 210 4.73 10.76 -10.37
C PHE A 210 4.39 9.56 -11.24
N ILE A 211 3.15 9.47 -11.73
CA ILE A 211 2.75 8.46 -12.72
C ILE A 211 3.58 8.58 -14.01
N LEU A 212 3.80 9.80 -14.52
CA LEU A 212 4.62 10.03 -15.72
C LEU A 212 6.08 9.64 -15.49
N TYR A 213 6.62 9.95 -14.29
CA TYR A 213 7.93 9.48 -13.87
C TYR A 213 8.01 7.94 -13.96
N LYS A 214 7.05 7.22 -13.38
CA LYS A 214 6.99 5.75 -13.41
C LYS A 214 6.84 5.21 -14.83
N VAL A 215 5.97 5.77 -15.64
CA VAL A 215 5.73 5.36 -17.03
C VAL A 215 7.00 5.49 -17.89
N LEU A 216 7.73 6.59 -17.75
CA LEU A 216 8.96 6.85 -18.50
C LEU A 216 10.12 5.98 -18.03
N MET A 217 10.24 5.77 -16.71
CA MET A 217 11.30 4.94 -16.12
C MET A 217 11.02 3.44 -16.25
N GLY A 218 9.74 3.05 -16.34
CA GLY A 218 9.29 1.68 -16.27
C GLY A 218 9.37 1.08 -14.88
N ASP A 219 8.94 -0.16 -14.75
CA ASP A 219 9.06 -0.97 -13.54
C ASP A 219 9.57 -2.37 -13.83
N ALA A 220 10.83 -2.62 -13.48
CA ALA A 220 11.47 -3.91 -13.74
C ALA A 220 10.87 -5.04 -12.88
N SER A 221 10.32 -4.70 -11.69
CA SER A 221 9.68 -5.69 -10.80
C SER A 221 8.39 -6.24 -11.39
N ASP A 222 7.66 -5.41 -12.13
CA ASP A 222 6.41 -5.75 -12.81
C ASP A 222 6.60 -6.06 -14.31
N LYS A 223 7.84 -6.03 -14.76
CA LYS A 223 8.20 -6.21 -16.19
C LYS A 223 7.55 -5.16 -17.11
N VAL A 224 7.34 -3.97 -16.59
CA VAL A 224 6.88 -2.83 -17.39
C VAL A 224 8.10 -2.11 -17.97
N PRO A 225 8.29 -2.11 -19.30
CA PRO A 225 9.45 -1.50 -19.91
C PRO A 225 9.36 0.03 -19.89
N GLY A 226 10.42 0.70 -19.46
CA GLY A 226 10.57 2.15 -19.60
C GLY A 226 11.36 2.53 -20.88
N ILE A 227 11.61 3.83 -21.05
CA ILE A 227 12.38 4.34 -22.18
C ILE A 227 13.85 3.91 -22.06
N LYS A 228 14.32 3.14 -23.04
CA LYS A 228 15.69 2.61 -23.05
C LYS A 228 16.74 3.73 -22.99
N GLY A 229 17.59 3.65 -21.97
CA GLY A 229 18.69 4.60 -21.75
C GLY A 229 18.26 5.91 -21.05
N LEU A 230 17.00 6.01 -20.63
CA LEU A 230 16.51 7.06 -19.75
C LEU A 230 16.73 6.60 -18.30
N GLY A 231 17.60 7.26 -17.60
CA GLY A 231 17.77 7.11 -16.15
C GLY A 231 17.37 8.41 -15.47
N GLU A 232 17.19 8.39 -14.15
CA GLU A 232 16.67 9.48 -13.35
C GLU A 232 17.36 10.84 -13.63
N LYS A 233 18.71 10.86 -13.68
CA LYS A 233 19.48 12.08 -13.99
C LYS A 233 19.14 12.67 -15.37
N LYS A 234 18.91 11.80 -16.35
CA LYS A 234 18.52 12.25 -17.71
C LYS A 234 17.07 12.70 -17.73
N LEU A 235 16.20 12.01 -17.00
CA LEU A 235 14.79 12.39 -16.89
C LEU A 235 14.67 13.83 -16.41
N HIS A 236 15.29 14.18 -15.29
CA HIS A 236 15.23 15.54 -14.75
C HIS A 236 15.87 16.59 -15.66
N LYS A 237 16.91 16.21 -16.40
CA LYS A 237 17.56 17.12 -17.35
C LYS A 237 16.71 17.38 -18.60
N LEU A 238 16.03 16.34 -19.11
CA LEU A 238 15.30 16.40 -20.36
C LEU A 238 13.85 16.82 -20.19
N PHE A 239 13.25 16.53 -19.02
CA PHE A 239 11.87 16.85 -18.69
C PHE A 239 11.78 17.60 -17.34
N PRO A 240 12.44 18.78 -17.21
CA PRO A 240 12.39 19.57 -15.97
C PRO A 240 10.96 20.00 -15.60
N GLU A 241 10.08 20.10 -16.61
CA GLU A 241 8.68 20.47 -16.47
C GLU A 241 7.90 19.52 -15.52
N LEU A 242 8.39 18.28 -15.32
CA LEU A 242 7.82 17.32 -14.35
C LEU A 242 7.84 17.85 -12.90
N ASN A 243 8.74 18.78 -12.58
CA ASN A 243 8.84 19.43 -11.27
C ASN A 243 8.24 20.84 -11.24
N GLU A 244 7.81 21.37 -12.36
CA GLU A 244 7.39 22.77 -12.49
C GLU A 244 5.87 22.94 -12.58
N ARG A 245 5.21 22.03 -13.30
CA ARG A 245 3.77 22.09 -13.51
C ARG A 245 3.18 20.68 -13.69
N LYS A 246 1.88 20.55 -13.45
CA LYS A 246 1.15 19.33 -13.79
C LYS A 246 1.19 19.11 -15.30
N LEU A 247 1.46 17.87 -15.70
CA LEU A 247 1.55 17.41 -17.07
C LEU A 247 0.63 16.21 -17.30
N THR A 248 0.26 16.05 -18.56
CA THR A 248 -0.37 14.83 -19.08
C THR A 248 0.67 14.00 -19.87
N LEU A 249 0.33 12.77 -20.21
CA LEU A 249 1.18 11.96 -21.09
C LEU A 249 1.30 12.60 -22.47
N ASP A 250 0.24 13.26 -22.96
CA ASP A 250 0.26 13.97 -24.24
C ASP A 250 1.22 15.16 -24.22
N ASP A 251 1.28 15.92 -23.10
CA ASP A 251 2.30 16.98 -22.95
C ASP A 251 3.73 16.43 -23.04
N ILE A 252 4.00 15.26 -22.43
CA ILE A 252 5.33 14.61 -22.53
C ILE A 252 5.66 14.21 -23.96
N ILE A 253 4.69 13.68 -24.71
CA ILE A 253 4.86 13.28 -26.09
C ILE A 253 5.07 14.50 -26.99
N GLU A 254 4.33 15.59 -26.76
CA GLU A 254 4.47 16.86 -27.49
C GLU A 254 5.86 17.49 -27.24
N ILE A 255 6.29 17.62 -25.98
CA ILE A 255 7.62 18.12 -25.62
C ILE A 255 8.71 17.28 -26.32
N ALA A 256 8.55 15.96 -26.33
CA ALA A 256 9.49 15.06 -26.97
C ALA A 256 9.47 15.21 -28.50
N GLY A 257 8.29 15.44 -29.10
CA GLY A 257 8.13 15.69 -30.53
C GLY A 257 8.81 16.97 -30.99
N GLU A 258 8.66 18.07 -30.24
CA GLU A 258 9.30 19.35 -30.52
C GLU A 258 10.82 19.28 -30.42
N LYS A 259 11.35 18.56 -29.40
CA LYS A 259 12.77 18.45 -29.09
C LYS A 259 13.44 17.17 -29.68
N HIS A 260 12.78 16.44 -30.60
CA HIS A 260 13.26 15.13 -31.05
C HIS A 260 14.66 15.15 -31.72
N LYS A 261 15.10 16.28 -32.27
CA LYS A 261 16.42 16.46 -32.86
C LYS A 261 17.53 16.78 -31.85
N GLU A 262 17.17 17.20 -30.64
CA GLU A 262 18.13 17.64 -29.62
C GLU A 262 18.77 16.47 -28.87
N HIS A 263 17.99 15.39 -28.64
CA HIS A 263 18.50 14.24 -27.91
C HIS A 263 17.73 12.96 -28.30
N VAL A 264 18.45 11.84 -28.44
CA VAL A 264 17.90 10.53 -28.86
C VAL A 264 16.75 10.03 -27.94
N ILE A 265 16.72 10.41 -26.68
CA ILE A 265 15.64 10.04 -25.75
C ILE A 265 14.29 10.61 -26.20
N TYR A 266 14.24 11.84 -26.68
CA TYR A 266 13.01 12.45 -27.19
C TYR A 266 12.46 11.66 -28.38
N SER A 267 13.32 11.28 -29.34
CA SER A 267 12.90 10.44 -30.48
C SER A 267 12.38 9.07 -29.99
N ARG A 268 12.97 8.50 -28.92
CA ARG A 268 12.49 7.23 -28.34
C ARG A 268 11.13 7.40 -27.68
N VAL A 269 10.90 8.47 -26.95
CA VAL A 269 9.60 8.75 -26.31
C VAL A 269 8.49 8.80 -27.38
N VAL A 270 8.74 9.53 -28.49
CA VAL A 270 7.79 9.59 -29.61
C VAL A 270 7.60 8.21 -30.27
N PHE A 271 8.69 7.46 -30.49
CA PHE A 271 8.61 6.12 -31.09
C PHE A 271 7.86 5.12 -30.20
N GLU A 272 8.05 5.19 -28.88
CA GLU A 272 7.48 4.28 -27.89
C GLU A 272 6.11 4.75 -27.38
N GLU A 273 5.49 5.77 -27.96
CA GLU A 273 4.21 6.34 -27.51
C GLU A 273 3.16 5.26 -27.21
N GLY A 274 2.99 4.28 -28.11
CA GLY A 274 2.01 3.20 -27.92
C GLY A 274 2.27 2.35 -26.67
N ASN A 275 3.56 2.09 -26.35
CA ASN A 275 3.94 1.38 -25.14
C ASN A 275 3.77 2.25 -23.90
N LEU A 276 4.10 3.53 -23.96
CA LEU A 276 3.90 4.47 -22.85
C LEU A 276 2.42 4.61 -22.49
N ARG A 277 1.51 4.64 -23.48
CA ARG A 277 0.07 4.66 -23.25
C ARG A 277 -0.44 3.38 -22.56
N LYS A 278 0.10 2.22 -22.92
CA LYS A 278 -0.19 0.94 -22.23
C LYS A 278 0.33 0.97 -20.78
N ASN A 279 1.58 1.40 -20.60
CA ASN A 279 2.17 1.54 -19.26
C ASN A 279 1.35 2.48 -18.39
N TYR A 280 0.97 3.64 -18.91
CA TYR A 280 0.13 4.59 -18.22
C TYR A 280 -1.18 3.94 -17.76
N LYS A 281 -1.86 3.23 -18.65
CA LYS A 281 -3.13 2.56 -18.35
C LYS A 281 -3.03 1.54 -17.21
N ILE A 282 -1.92 0.77 -17.12
CA ILE A 282 -1.75 -0.28 -16.10
C ILE A 282 -1.17 0.23 -14.78
N MET A 283 -0.56 1.42 -14.77
CA MET A 283 0.10 1.98 -13.61
C MET A 283 -0.68 3.13 -12.96
N ASP A 284 -1.75 3.60 -13.59
CA ASP A 284 -2.52 4.76 -13.14
C ASP A 284 -3.49 4.40 -12.01
N LEU A 285 -3.10 4.69 -10.77
CA LEU A 285 -3.93 4.50 -9.59
C LEU A 285 -4.96 5.65 -9.37
N HIS A 286 -4.89 6.73 -10.13
CA HIS A 286 -5.97 7.72 -10.13
C HIS A 286 -7.20 7.23 -10.90
N ASN A 287 -6.98 6.28 -11.84
CA ASN A 287 -8.02 5.57 -12.58
C ASN A 287 -7.82 4.06 -12.40
N PRO A 288 -8.03 3.52 -11.20
CA PRO A 288 -7.77 2.12 -10.88
C PRO A 288 -8.58 1.18 -11.77
N MET A 289 -8.01 -0.01 -12.04
CA MET A 289 -8.60 -0.99 -12.95
C MET A 289 -9.73 -1.79 -12.28
N ILE A 290 -10.75 -1.09 -11.83
CA ILE A 290 -11.98 -1.62 -11.22
C ILE A 290 -13.20 -1.16 -12.03
N ASP A 291 -14.17 -2.04 -12.20
CA ASP A 291 -15.40 -1.73 -12.90
C ASP A 291 -16.43 -1.00 -12.00
N GLU A 292 -17.56 -0.58 -12.57
CA GLU A 292 -18.58 0.17 -11.83
C GLU A 292 -19.29 -0.68 -10.77
N LEU A 293 -19.42 -2.01 -10.95
CA LEU A 293 -20.02 -2.89 -9.95
C LEU A 293 -19.07 -3.06 -8.76
N GLU A 294 -17.78 -3.25 -9.04
CA GLU A 294 -16.73 -3.33 -8.04
C GLU A 294 -16.61 -2.00 -7.25
N LYS A 295 -16.66 -0.85 -7.92
CA LYS A 295 -16.68 0.46 -7.26
C LYS A 295 -17.88 0.63 -6.34
N ASN A 296 -19.08 0.27 -6.82
CA ASN A 296 -20.28 0.35 -5.99
C ASN A 296 -20.18 -0.53 -4.76
N TYR A 297 -19.71 -1.77 -4.90
CA TYR A 297 -19.47 -2.66 -3.78
C TYR A 297 -18.46 -2.06 -2.80
N LEU A 298 -17.34 -1.52 -3.28
CA LEU A 298 -16.33 -0.89 -2.43
C LEU A 298 -16.86 0.34 -1.70
N ASN A 299 -17.69 1.14 -2.36
CA ASN A 299 -18.35 2.29 -1.73
C ASN A 299 -19.30 1.86 -0.60
N GLU A 300 -20.06 0.77 -0.81
CA GLU A 300 -20.90 0.19 0.25
C GLU A 300 -20.05 -0.30 1.44
N GLN A 301 -18.86 -0.86 1.19
CA GLN A 301 -17.96 -1.31 2.24
C GLN A 301 -17.44 -0.17 3.14
N ILE A 302 -17.47 1.08 2.67
CA ILE A 302 -17.11 2.23 3.52
C ILE A 302 -18.10 2.36 4.69
N GLU A 303 -19.38 2.12 4.44
CA GLU A 303 -20.45 2.26 5.44
C GLU A 303 -20.65 1.00 6.30
N VAL A 304 -20.13 -0.15 5.89
CA VAL A 304 -20.22 -1.38 6.68
C VAL A 304 -19.34 -1.28 7.92
N ASN A 305 -19.90 -1.57 9.09
CA ASN A 305 -19.10 -1.63 10.32
C ASN A 305 -18.07 -2.77 10.29
N PRO A 306 -16.85 -2.54 10.79
CA PRO A 306 -15.88 -3.62 10.98
C PRO A 306 -16.39 -4.58 12.09
N PRO A 307 -15.78 -5.75 12.25
CA PRO A 307 -16.04 -6.63 13.39
C PRO A 307 -15.83 -5.89 14.72
N VAL A 308 -16.61 -6.21 15.72
CA VAL A 308 -16.40 -5.72 17.09
C VAL A 308 -15.18 -6.43 17.68
N LEU A 309 -14.38 -5.70 18.44
CA LEU A 309 -13.21 -6.28 19.12
C LEU A 309 -13.60 -7.49 19.98
N ASN A 310 -12.97 -8.63 19.72
CA ASN A 310 -13.16 -9.86 20.50
C ASN A 310 -11.82 -10.33 21.12
N PRO A 311 -11.41 -9.75 22.26
CA PRO A 311 -10.13 -10.09 22.90
C PRO A 311 -10.02 -11.57 23.28
N LYS A 312 -11.13 -12.20 23.67
CA LYS A 312 -11.13 -13.60 24.08
C LYS A 312 -10.76 -14.53 22.92
N ALA A 313 -11.37 -14.34 21.76
CA ALA A 313 -11.03 -15.12 20.56
C ALA A 313 -9.58 -14.87 20.12
N PHE A 314 -9.15 -13.60 20.09
CA PHE A 314 -7.75 -13.24 19.79
C PHE A 314 -6.76 -13.96 20.72
N LEU A 315 -7.01 -13.95 22.02
CA LEU A 315 -6.12 -14.59 23.02
C LEU A 315 -6.13 -16.12 22.90
N THR A 316 -7.25 -16.71 22.53
CA THR A 316 -7.33 -18.16 22.25
C THR A 316 -6.39 -18.52 21.11
N PHE A 317 -6.50 -17.83 19.97
CA PHE A 317 -5.59 -18.02 18.82
C PHE A 317 -4.13 -17.75 19.19
N TYR A 318 -3.87 -16.68 19.92
CA TYR A 318 -2.52 -16.28 20.34
C TYR A 318 -1.86 -17.37 21.24
N GLN A 319 -2.66 -18.06 22.04
CA GLN A 319 -2.18 -19.17 22.85
C GLN A 319 -1.97 -20.45 22.03
N GLU A 320 -2.93 -20.78 21.16
CA GLU A 320 -2.85 -21.95 20.27
C GLU A 320 -1.60 -21.90 19.37
N ASP A 321 -1.32 -20.73 18.80
CA ASP A 321 -0.19 -20.50 17.91
C ASP A 321 1.15 -20.36 18.64
N GLY A 322 1.17 -20.42 19.97
CA GLY A 322 2.39 -20.36 20.78
C GLY A 322 3.13 -19.04 20.72
N LEU A 323 2.40 -17.91 20.50
CA LEU A 323 2.99 -16.58 20.29
C LEU A 323 3.33 -15.81 21.57
N ARG A 324 3.29 -16.45 22.76
CA ARG A 324 3.39 -15.79 24.08
C ARG A 324 4.60 -14.89 24.28
N HIS A 325 5.67 -15.15 23.55
CA HIS A 325 6.93 -14.39 23.66
C HIS A 325 6.96 -13.12 22.78
N LEU A 326 6.00 -12.94 21.87
CA LEU A 326 6.00 -11.81 20.94
C LEU A 326 5.49 -10.52 21.58
N ILE A 327 4.50 -10.63 22.46
CA ILE A 327 3.87 -9.50 23.15
C ILE A 327 3.88 -9.81 24.65
N LYS A 328 4.47 -8.93 25.43
CA LYS A 328 4.72 -9.15 26.87
C LYS A 328 3.44 -9.37 27.67
N ASN A 329 2.38 -8.63 27.37
CA ASN A 329 1.05 -8.77 27.96
C ASN A 329 0.00 -8.68 26.86
N PRO A 330 -0.33 -9.81 26.18
CA PRO A 330 -1.18 -9.78 25.02
C PRO A 330 -2.63 -9.35 25.32
N GLU A 331 -3.16 -9.64 26.51
CA GLU A 331 -4.49 -9.21 26.91
C GLU A 331 -4.58 -7.69 27.07
N PHE A 332 -3.65 -7.11 27.80
CA PHE A 332 -3.56 -5.65 27.92
C PHE A 332 -3.32 -5.01 26.57
N TRP A 333 -2.42 -5.61 25.77
CA TRP A 333 -2.05 -5.08 24.47
C TRP A 333 -3.24 -5.04 23.49
N VAL A 334 -3.99 -6.14 23.32
CA VAL A 334 -5.11 -6.17 22.38
C VAL A 334 -6.21 -5.19 22.77
N ASN A 335 -6.53 -5.14 24.06
CA ASN A 335 -7.53 -4.19 24.57
C ASN A 335 -7.06 -2.75 24.37
N ASN A 336 -5.85 -2.42 24.78
CA ASN A 336 -5.34 -1.04 24.72
C ASN A 336 -5.11 -0.55 23.29
N GLN A 337 -4.58 -1.40 22.39
CA GLN A 337 -4.28 -1.00 21.02
C GLN A 337 -5.55 -0.78 20.19
N PHE A 338 -6.54 -1.64 20.34
CA PHE A 338 -7.71 -1.64 19.46
C PHE A 338 -8.96 -0.98 20.05
N GLN A 339 -8.93 -0.57 21.32
CA GLN A 339 -10.08 0.05 21.96
C GLN A 339 -10.49 1.36 21.29
N SER A 340 -9.54 2.18 20.86
CA SER A 340 -9.83 3.43 20.15
C SER A 340 -10.57 3.18 18.83
N LEU A 341 -10.13 2.21 18.04
CA LEU A 341 -10.82 1.80 16.81
C LEU A 341 -12.22 1.26 17.11
N ASN A 342 -12.36 0.46 18.17
CA ASN A 342 -13.64 -0.12 18.55
C ASN A 342 -14.66 0.95 18.98
N SER A 343 -14.22 2.09 19.52
CA SER A 343 -15.11 3.19 19.91
C SER A 343 -15.75 3.92 18.72
N TYR A 344 -15.20 3.77 17.53
CA TYR A 344 -15.77 4.34 16.28
C TYR A 344 -16.72 3.39 15.55
N ILE A 345 -16.92 2.18 16.07
CA ILE A 345 -17.94 1.28 15.53
C ILE A 345 -19.29 1.82 16.00
N ASN A 346 -20.08 2.29 15.04
CA ASN A 346 -21.43 2.73 15.35
C ASN A 346 -22.23 1.56 15.93
N ASP A 347 -22.72 1.72 17.14
CA ASP A 347 -23.76 0.85 17.68
C ASP A 347 -24.98 1.01 16.75
N SER A 348 -25.07 0.12 15.74
CA SER A 348 -26.27 0.00 14.93
C SER A 348 -27.36 -0.53 15.84
N LYS A 349 -28.09 0.41 16.48
CA LYS A 349 -29.36 0.14 17.13
C LYS A 349 -30.50 0.21 16.11
#